data_7138b9e79686263553628547df840a30
#
_entry.id   7138b9e79686263553628547df840a30
#
_cell.length_a   1.000
_cell.length_b   1.000
_cell.length_c   1.000
_cell.angle_alpha   90.00
_cell.angle_beta   90.00
_cell.angle_gamma   90.00
#
_symmetry.space_group_name_H-M   'P 1'
#
loop_
_entity.id
_entity.type
_entity.pdbx_description
1 polymer ?
#
loop_
_entity_poly.entity_id
_entity_poly.type
_entity_poly.pdbx_seq_one_letter_code
_entity_poly.pdbx_strand_id
1 'polypeptide(L)'
;MQVVYNIFDQNPEDELFPYCQEHGIGIIARVPFDEGSLTGTLTKDSQWPEGDWRNLYFTPENLATTLKKVEALKPLVPAGMTLPEFALRFILHHPAVATTIPGMRKLANVRANCAASDGRRLPQALIDALRTHRWERDWVVA
;
A
#
# COMPACT_ATOMS: atom_id res chain seq x y z
N MET A 1 3.31 7.39 -15.86
CA MET A 1 4.48 6.90 -15.09
C MET A 1 4.02 5.80 -14.14
N GLN A 2 4.79 4.73 -13.98
CA GLN A 2 4.47 3.66 -13.02
C GLN A 2 5.50 3.65 -11.89
N VAL A 3 5.03 3.63 -10.63
CA VAL A 3 5.90 3.75 -9.45
C VAL A 3 5.30 2.97 -8.27
N VAL A 4 6.16 2.49 -7.36
CA VAL A 4 5.70 1.97 -6.06
C VAL A 4 5.13 3.12 -5.26
N TYR A 5 3.89 2.95 -4.77
CA TYR A 5 3.24 3.91 -3.89
C TYR A 5 2.18 3.22 -3.04
N ASN A 6 2.31 3.31 -1.74
CA ASN A 6 1.40 2.77 -0.75
C ASN A 6 1.58 3.49 0.60
N ILE A 7 0.86 3.07 1.65
CA ILE A 7 0.91 3.72 2.98
C ILE A 7 2.34 3.80 3.56
N PHE A 8 3.20 2.83 3.24
CA PHE A 8 4.58 2.82 3.74
C PHE A 8 5.55 3.51 2.78
N ASP A 9 5.35 3.34 1.47
CA ASP A 9 6.19 3.94 0.42
C ASP A 9 5.55 5.23 -0.11
N GLN A 10 5.83 6.35 0.54
CA GLN A 10 5.28 7.67 0.21
C GLN A 10 6.30 8.60 -0.48
N ASN A 11 7.53 8.14 -0.72
CA ASN A 11 8.60 8.93 -1.31
C ASN A 11 8.24 9.62 -2.65
N PRO A 12 7.40 9.04 -3.51
CA PRO A 12 6.99 9.72 -4.74
C PRO A 12 6.27 11.06 -4.53
N GLU A 13 5.69 11.30 -3.34
CA GLU A 13 5.01 12.57 -3.04
C GLU A 13 5.99 13.76 -2.94
N ASP A 14 7.28 13.52 -2.67
CA ASP A 14 8.24 14.59 -2.42
C ASP A 14 8.56 15.37 -3.71
N GLU A 15 8.88 14.68 -4.81
CA GLU A 15 9.33 15.29 -6.07
C GLU A 15 8.57 14.76 -7.29
N LEU A 16 8.39 13.43 -7.39
CA LEU A 16 7.84 12.80 -8.60
C LEU A 16 6.39 13.20 -8.84
N PHE A 17 5.56 13.19 -7.84
CA PHE A 17 4.14 13.53 -8.00
C PHE A 17 3.92 14.99 -8.35
N PRO A 18 4.56 15.98 -7.70
CA PRO A 18 4.52 17.37 -8.13
C PRO A 18 4.95 17.56 -9.58
N TYR A 19 6.08 16.96 -9.98
CA TYR A 19 6.57 17.01 -11.36
C TYR A 19 5.55 16.44 -12.35
N CYS A 20 4.99 15.26 -12.06
CA CYS A 20 4.01 14.61 -12.93
C CYS A 20 2.71 15.45 -13.07
N GLN A 21 2.26 16.07 -12.00
CA GLN A 21 1.08 16.95 -12.03
C GLN A 21 1.34 18.20 -12.90
N GLU A 22 2.49 18.84 -12.74
CA GLU A 22 2.89 20.01 -13.55
C GLU A 22 2.94 19.70 -15.05
N HIS A 23 3.37 18.47 -15.40
CA HIS A 23 3.53 18.04 -16.79
C HIS A 23 2.36 17.23 -17.36
N GLY A 24 1.24 17.11 -16.63
CA GLY A 24 0.06 16.36 -17.07
C GLY A 24 0.30 14.84 -17.20
N ILE A 25 1.21 14.28 -16.42
CA ILE A 25 1.57 12.86 -16.44
C ILE A 25 0.79 12.13 -15.34
N GLY A 26 -0.06 11.18 -15.74
CA GLY A 26 -0.78 10.32 -14.80
C GLY A 26 0.12 9.26 -14.16
N ILE A 27 -0.11 8.98 -12.88
CA ILE A 27 0.61 7.95 -12.11
C ILE A 27 -0.19 6.65 -12.06
N ILE A 28 0.48 5.54 -12.34
CA ILE A 28 0.01 4.18 -12.07
C ILE A 28 0.73 3.70 -10.80
N ALA A 29 0.00 3.63 -9.69
CA ALA A 29 0.55 3.13 -8.44
C ALA A 29 0.61 1.60 -8.45
N ARG A 30 1.81 1.03 -8.31
CA ARG A 30 2.03 -0.41 -8.15
C ARG A 30 2.37 -0.78 -6.70
N VAL A 31 2.32 -2.06 -6.38
CA VAL A 31 2.58 -2.60 -5.03
C VAL A 31 1.66 -1.97 -3.95
N PRO A 32 0.35 -1.84 -4.22
CA PRO A 32 -0.56 -1.12 -3.33
C PRO A 32 -0.71 -1.77 -1.95
N PHE A 33 -0.41 -3.05 -1.85
CA PHE A 33 -0.51 -3.81 -0.60
C PHE A 33 0.84 -4.12 0.04
N ASP A 34 1.90 -3.43 -0.35
CA ASP A 34 3.24 -3.60 0.22
C ASP A 34 3.63 -5.07 0.32
N GLU A 35 3.75 -5.71 -0.85
CA GLU A 35 4.06 -7.14 -1.01
C GLU A 35 3.11 -8.10 -0.25
N GLY A 36 1.93 -7.60 0.11
CA GLY A 36 0.88 -8.32 0.80
C GLY A 36 0.74 -7.99 2.29
N SER A 37 1.62 -7.21 2.88
CA SER A 37 1.57 -6.84 4.29
C SER A 37 0.30 -6.07 4.65
N LEU A 38 -0.11 -5.12 3.79
CA LEU A 38 -1.32 -4.31 3.94
C LEU A 38 -2.63 -5.06 3.61
N THR A 39 -2.57 -6.36 3.32
CA THR A 39 -3.77 -7.21 3.25
C THR A 39 -4.26 -7.63 4.64
N GLY A 40 -3.39 -7.55 5.66
CA GLY A 40 -3.68 -8.03 7.00
C GLY A 40 -3.69 -9.55 7.14
N THR A 41 -3.21 -10.28 6.12
CA THR A 41 -3.20 -11.76 6.10
C THR A 41 -1.87 -12.36 6.53
N LEU A 42 -0.80 -11.57 6.56
CA LEU A 42 0.50 -12.05 7.03
C LEU A 42 0.52 -12.22 8.55
N THR A 43 1.18 -13.27 8.97
CA THR A 43 1.42 -13.61 10.39
C THR A 43 2.90 -13.91 10.60
N LYS A 44 3.34 -14.02 11.86
CA LYS A 44 4.72 -14.44 12.19
C LYS A 44 5.10 -15.81 11.62
N ASP A 45 4.11 -16.65 11.31
CA ASP A 45 4.29 -18.01 10.80
C ASP A 45 4.10 -18.06 9.26
N SER A 46 3.98 -16.90 8.59
CA SER A 46 3.86 -16.84 7.14
C SER A 46 5.10 -17.40 6.47
N GLN A 47 4.89 -18.29 5.49
CA GLN A 47 5.92 -18.95 4.71
C GLN A 47 5.55 -18.93 3.23
N TRP A 48 6.54 -18.97 2.37
CA TRP A 48 6.39 -19.00 0.93
C TRP A 48 7.11 -20.22 0.36
N PRO A 49 6.68 -20.74 -0.80
CA PRO A 49 7.36 -21.83 -1.47
C PRO A 49 8.85 -21.57 -1.67
N GLU A 50 9.65 -22.63 -1.75
CA GLU A 50 11.05 -22.53 -2.10
C GLU A 50 11.23 -21.80 -3.45
N GLY A 51 12.19 -20.90 -3.54
CA GLY A 51 12.44 -20.06 -4.71
C GLY A 51 11.52 -18.82 -4.83
N ASP A 52 10.55 -18.64 -3.94
CA ASP A 52 9.75 -17.42 -3.90
C ASP A 52 10.60 -16.28 -3.33
N TRP A 53 10.71 -15.17 -4.07
CA TRP A 53 11.51 -14.00 -3.69
C TRP A 53 11.09 -13.38 -2.35
N ARG A 54 9.85 -13.59 -1.92
CA ARG A 54 9.36 -13.11 -0.63
C ARG A 54 10.08 -13.74 0.55
N ASN A 55 10.70 -14.91 0.39
CA ASN A 55 11.56 -15.52 1.42
C ASN A 55 12.82 -14.67 1.68
N LEU A 56 13.30 -13.94 0.68
CA LEU A 56 14.43 -13.01 0.82
C LEU A 56 13.97 -11.66 1.38
N TYR A 57 12.78 -11.22 0.99
CA TYR A 57 12.21 -9.95 1.42
C TYR A 57 11.72 -10.00 2.88
N PHE A 58 10.96 -11.03 3.23
CA PHE A 58 10.44 -11.25 4.56
C PHE A 58 11.32 -12.23 5.36
N THR A 59 12.56 -11.84 5.63
CA THR A 59 13.33 -12.53 6.66
C THR A 59 12.57 -12.48 8.00
N PRO A 60 12.85 -13.32 8.99
CA PRO A 60 12.16 -13.28 10.28
C PRO A 60 12.13 -11.88 10.91
N GLU A 61 13.25 -11.14 10.83
CA GLU A 61 13.36 -9.77 11.35
C GLU A 61 12.52 -8.78 10.56
N ASN A 62 12.59 -8.83 9.22
CA ASN A 62 11.84 -7.97 8.33
C ASN A 62 10.34 -8.20 8.49
N LEU A 63 9.92 -9.47 8.57
CA LEU A 63 8.52 -9.85 8.79
C LEU A 63 8.01 -9.32 10.13
N ALA A 64 8.77 -9.52 11.21
CA ALA A 64 8.40 -9.03 12.54
C ALA A 64 8.25 -7.50 12.56
N THR A 65 9.17 -6.77 11.94
CA THR A 65 9.12 -5.31 11.83
C THR A 65 7.90 -4.87 11.00
N THR A 66 7.66 -5.52 9.86
CA THR A 66 6.51 -5.24 8.99
C THR A 66 5.19 -5.45 9.74
N LEU A 67 5.05 -6.59 10.44
CA LEU A 67 3.82 -6.88 11.21
C LEU A 67 3.59 -5.83 12.30
N LYS A 68 4.62 -5.38 13.00
CA LYS A 68 4.53 -4.31 14.00
C LYS A 68 4.04 -3.00 13.37
N LYS A 69 4.52 -2.65 12.17
CA LYS A 69 4.05 -1.47 11.42
C LYS A 69 2.60 -1.61 10.99
N VAL A 70 2.19 -2.78 10.52
CA VAL A 70 0.79 -3.06 10.15
C VAL A 70 -0.15 -3.00 11.37
N GLU A 71 0.26 -3.54 12.51
CA GLU A 71 -0.52 -3.43 13.76
C GLU A 71 -0.75 -1.97 14.17
N ALA A 72 0.24 -1.10 13.98
CA ALA A 72 0.11 0.32 14.28
C ALA A 72 -0.89 1.06 13.36
N LEU A 73 -1.21 0.51 12.18
CA LEU A 73 -2.23 1.06 11.28
C LEU A 73 -3.66 0.68 11.67
N LYS A 74 -3.86 -0.47 12.32
CA LYS A 74 -5.20 -1.01 12.59
C LYS A 74 -6.13 -0.05 13.33
N PRO A 75 -5.67 0.71 14.35
CA PRO A 75 -6.53 1.69 15.03
C PRO A 75 -7.02 2.83 14.13
N LEU A 76 -6.34 3.08 13.00
CA LEU A 76 -6.69 4.13 12.05
C LEU A 76 -7.71 3.66 11.00
N VAL A 77 -7.93 2.37 10.87
CA VAL A 77 -8.86 1.82 9.88
C VAL A 77 -10.30 2.15 10.32
N PRO A 78 -11.08 2.86 9.49
CA PRO A 78 -12.45 3.21 9.83
C PRO A 78 -13.33 1.97 10.08
N ALA A 79 -14.29 2.08 11.00
CA ALA A 79 -15.22 1.00 11.27
C ALA A 79 -15.95 0.54 9.99
N GLY A 80 -16.01 -0.76 9.78
CA GLY A 80 -16.63 -1.37 8.60
C GLY A 80 -15.76 -1.36 7.33
N MET A 81 -14.54 -0.81 7.38
CA MET A 81 -13.58 -0.84 6.27
C MET A 81 -12.55 -1.94 6.50
N THR A 82 -12.13 -2.63 5.44
CA THR A 82 -11.02 -3.58 5.52
C THR A 82 -9.68 -2.87 5.34
N LEU A 83 -8.60 -3.45 5.85
CA LEU A 83 -7.26 -2.90 5.67
C LEU A 83 -6.85 -2.79 4.18
N PRO A 84 -7.13 -3.78 3.30
CA PRO A 84 -6.91 -3.61 1.86
C PRO A 84 -7.69 -2.46 1.23
N GLU A 85 -8.97 -2.28 1.58
CA GLU A 85 -9.77 -1.15 1.11
C GLU A 85 -9.17 0.17 1.57
N PHE A 86 -8.77 0.25 2.83
CA PHE A 86 -8.12 1.42 3.41
C PHE A 86 -6.83 1.78 2.67
N ALA A 87 -5.98 0.79 2.38
CA ALA A 87 -4.76 0.98 1.61
C ALA A 87 -5.03 1.50 0.18
N LEU A 88 -6.04 0.95 -0.51
CA LEU A 88 -6.40 1.44 -1.84
C LEU A 88 -6.97 2.85 -1.80
N ARG A 89 -7.81 3.18 -0.82
CA ARG A 89 -8.37 4.53 -0.68
C ARG A 89 -7.31 5.57 -0.34
N PHE A 90 -6.28 5.22 0.42
CA PHE A 90 -5.11 6.08 0.62
C PHE A 90 -4.45 6.43 -0.72
N ILE A 91 -4.15 5.44 -1.54
CA ILE A 91 -3.51 5.62 -2.83
C ILE A 91 -4.38 6.48 -3.77
N LEU A 92 -5.67 6.14 -3.89
CA LEU A 92 -6.62 6.82 -4.77
C LEU A 92 -7.01 8.22 -4.27
N HIS A 93 -6.66 8.57 -3.03
CA HIS A 93 -6.86 9.92 -2.51
C HIS A 93 -5.94 10.94 -3.18
N HIS A 94 -4.72 10.53 -3.57
CA HIS A 94 -3.71 11.44 -4.11
C HIS A 94 -4.07 11.88 -5.54
N PRO A 95 -4.15 13.19 -5.83
CA PRO A 95 -4.62 13.69 -7.13
C PRO A 95 -3.72 13.36 -8.32
N ALA A 96 -2.43 13.06 -8.10
CA ALA A 96 -1.52 12.62 -9.16
C ALA A 96 -1.79 11.17 -9.61
N VAL A 97 -2.45 10.35 -8.78
CA VAL A 97 -2.71 8.95 -9.07
C VAL A 97 -3.90 8.80 -10.00
N ALA A 98 -3.63 8.32 -11.22
CA ALA A 98 -4.66 8.01 -12.21
C ALA A 98 -5.29 6.63 -11.95
N THR A 99 -4.49 5.66 -11.51
CA THR A 99 -4.96 4.30 -11.21
C THR A 99 -3.97 3.55 -10.32
N THR A 100 -4.43 2.42 -9.76
CA THR A 100 -3.57 1.47 -9.04
C THR A 100 -3.82 0.05 -9.56
N ILE A 101 -2.81 -0.83 -9.47
CA ILE A 101 -2.82 -2.19 -10.02
C ILE A 101 -2.67 -3.25 -8.92
N PRO A 102 -3.69 -3.47 -8.07
CA PRO A 102 -3.69 -4.51 -7.07
C PRO A 102 -3.77 -5.92 -7.67
N GLY A 103 -3.33 -6.92 -6.93
CA GLY A 103 -3.51 -8.32 -7.32
C GLY A 103 -5.00 -8.72 -7.38
N MET A 104 -5.45 -9.24 -8.54
CA MET A 104 -6.87 -9.56 -8.82
C MET A 104 -7.08 -11.02 -9.22
N ARG A 105 -6.30 -11.95 -8.67
CA ARG A 105 -6.36 -13.38 -9.04
C ARG A 105 -7.66 -14.09 -8.61
N LYS A 106 -8.33 -13.59 -7.57
CA LYS A 106 -9.60 -14.16 -7.08
C LYS A 106 -10.75 -13.19 -7.37
N LEU A 107 -11.92 -13.71 -7.79
CA LEU A 107 -13.10 -12.88 -8.08
C LEU A 107 -13.52 -11.98 -6.91
N ALA A 108 -13.42 -12.49 -5.68
CA ALA A 108 -13.70 -11.69 -4.49
C ALA A 108 -12.77 -10.46 -4.39
N ASN A 109 -11.47 -10.64 -4.71
CA ASN A 109 -10.52 -9.52 -4.71
C ASN A 109 -10.82 -8.51 -5.82
N VAL A 110 -11.22 -8.99 -7.01
CA VAL A 110 -11.65 -8.09 -8.11
C VAL A 110 -12.78 -7.20 -7.64
N ARG A 111 -13.83 -7.80 -7.07
CA ARG A 111 -15.00 -7.05 -6.58
C ARG A 111 -14.64 -6.05 -5.49
N ALA A 112 -13.87 -6.48 -4.47
CA ALA A 112 -13.46 -5.63 -3.36
C ALA A 112 -12.54 -4.48 -3.82
N ASN A 113 -11.55 -4.76 -4.68
CA ASN A 113 -10.62 -3.75 -5.16
C ASN A 113 -11.32 -2.72 -6.05
N CYS A 114 -12.21 -3.16 -6.97
CA CYS A 114 -12.99 -2.23 -7.80
C CYS A 114 -13.95 -1.38 -6.96
N ALA A 115 -14.54 -1.93 -5.89
CA ALA A 115 -15.42 -1.18 -5.00
C ALA A 115 -14.72 -0.02 -4.27
N ALA A 116 -13.39 -0.10 -4.06
CA ALA A 116 -12.62 0.99 -3.48
C ALA A 116 -12.53 2.24 -4.39
N SER A 117 -12.89 2.12 -5.68
CA SER A 117 -12.87 3.20 -6.68
C SER A 117 -14.22 3.93 -6.82
N ASP A 118 -15.07 3.91 -5.80
CA ASP A 118 -16.41 4.53 -5.80
C ASP A 118 -16.41 6.06 -5.62
N GLY A 119 -15.25 6.69 -5.58
CA GLY A 119 -15.07 8.13 -5.39
C GLY A 119 -15.11 8.60 -3.94
N ARG A 120 -15.43 7.76 -2.98
CA ARG A 120 -15.35 8.12 -1.55
C ARG A 120 -13.92 8.30 -1.11
N ARG A 121 -13.59 9.47 -0.60
CA ARG A 121 -12.26 9.81 -0.11
C ARG A 121 -12.14 9.60 1.39
N LEU A 122 -10.94 9.33 1.86
CA LEU A 122 -10.62 9.35 3.28
C LEU A 122 -10.63 10.81 3.79
N PRO A 123 -11.04 11.08 5.04
CA PRO A 123 -10.90 12.39 5.65
C PRO A 123 -9.44 12.87 5.64
N GLN A 124 -9.22 14.17 5.41
CA GLN A 124 -7.86 14.74 5.35
C GLN A 124 -7.05 14.47 6.62
N ALA A 125 -7.66 14.60 7.80
CA ALA A 125 -6.98 14.31 9.07
C ALA A 125 -6.46 12.86 9.14
N LEU A 126 -7.16 11.92 8.49
CA LEU A 126 -6.71 10.53 8.43
C LEU A 126 -5.55 10.35 7.44
N ILE A 127 -5.58 11.04 6.30
CA ILE A 127 -4.44 11.10 5.38
C ILE A 127 -3.20 11.67 6.08
N ASP A 128 -3.36 12.75 6.82
CA ASP A 128 -2.26 13.38 7.56
C ASP A 128 -1.68 12.44 8.63
N ALA A 129 -2.55 11.69 9.32
CA ALA A 129 -2.11 10.64 10.24
C ALA A 129 -1.33 9.53 9.50
N LEU A 130 -1.80 9.10 8.32
CA LEU A 130 -1.11 8.06 7.52
C LEU A 130 0.25 8.50 7.00
N ARG A 131 0.48 9.79 6.78
CA ARG A 131 1.81 10.32 6.40
C ARG A 131 2.87 10.01 7.44
N THR A 132 2.52 9.93 8.72
CA THR A 132 3.46 9.58 9.79
C THR A 132 3.89 8.11 9.76
N HIS A 133 3.22 7.29 8.97
CA HIS A 133 3.56 5.87 8.79
C HIS A 133 4.50 5.61 7.60
N ARG A 134 4.90 6.66 6.86
CA ARG A 134 5.97 6.55 5.87
C ARG A 134 7.16 5.83 6.48
N TRP A 135 7.70 4.88 5.74
CA TRP A 135 8.75 4.02 6.23
C TRP A 135 9.82 3.80 5.16
N GLU A 136 10.96 4.41 5.37
CA GLU A 136 12.15 4.15 4.58
C GLU A 136 12.78 2.86 5.08
N ARG A 137 12.77 1.84 4.23
CA ARG A 137 13.36 0.56 4.57
C ARG A 137 14.84 0.59 4.29
N ASP A 138 15.61 0.01 5.20
CA ASP A 138 17.05 -0.19 5.08
C ASP A 138 17.41 -1.51 4.37
N TRP A 139 16.40 -2.30 3.98
CA TRP A 139 16.61 -3.48 3.14
C TRP A 139 16.02 -3.29 1.76
N VAL A 140 16.82 -3.58 0.75
CA VAL A 140 16.40 -3.65 -0.65
C VAL A 140 16.68 -5.07 -1.13
N VAL A 141 15.69 -5.72 -1.69
CA VAL A 141 15.90 -6.96 -2.44
C VAL A 141 16.36 -6.54 -3.84
N ALA A 142 17.63 -6.73 -4.12
CA ALA A 142 18.24 -6.43 -5.40
C ALA A 142 17.71 -7.37 -6.50
#